data_67283f66d7d21504b986e5ff1b596c09
#
_entry.id   67283f66d7d21504b986e5ff1b596c09
#
_cell.length_a   1.000
_cell.length_b   1.000
_cell.length_c   1.000
_cell.angle_alpha   90.00
_cell.angle_beta   90.00
_cell.angle_gamma   90.00
#
_symmetry.space_group_name_H-M   'P 1'
#
loop_
_entity.id
_entity.type
_entity.pdbx_description
1 polymer ?
#
loop_
_entity_poly.entity_id
_entity_poly.type
_entity_poly.pdbx_seq_one_letter_code
_entity_poly.pdbx_strand_id
1 'polypeptide(L)'
;MAAAMAAVIALPAAAQEQDLTVLPPAQNGYQPKTTEWGEPDFRGGWPIDHLNGRTPLQRDPQYGNRIFLTDEEFAERADMVAELAKRYENEDSSGTMGIGHWAEVAAANRRTSWIVSPANGRLPGFTAEGKRLADAMRSTWRRNQPWDWTTDFDSWDRCITRGLPASMFPVMYNNGMRIFQAPGLVAIQMEMVHETRLIPTDGSPPLPRQIDMWLGESRGHWEDGNTLVVETTNFKPGPSITNIGTTGSPPENDTPLSPQAKLVERFTMTGPDSIVYDMTWTDPVVFTAPWSARLDWVRDDEFEIFEYACHEGNEQIRNYINTTRHDRAQARESSQ
;
A
#
# COMPACT_ATOMS: atom_id res chain seq x y z
N MET A 1 -16.36 -46.02 -55.43
CA MET A 1 -16.01 -45.96 -54.01
C MET A 1 -16.04 -44.49 -53.55
N ALA A 2 -17.11 -44.09 -52.89
CA ALA A 2 -17.24 -42.72 -52.35
C ALA A 2 -16.84 -42.72 -50.92
N ALA A 3 -15.80 -41.94 -50.57
CA ALA A 3 -15.34 -41.75 -49.20
C ALA A 3 -16.18 -40.63 -48.56
N ALA A 4 -16.93 -40.97 -47.51
CA ALA A 4 -17.65 -39.99 -46.70
C ALA A 4 -16.65 -39.37 -45.70
N MET A 5 -16.40 -38.06 -45.81
CA MET A 5 -15.70 -37.26 -44.80
C MET A 5 -16.69 -36.93 -43.69
N ALA A 6 -16.47 -37.47 -42.49
CA ALA A 6 -17.17 -37.08 -41.30
C ALA A 6 -16.56 -35.76 -40.77
N ALA A 7 -17.32 -34.67 -40.83
CA ALA A 7 -16.94 -33.40 -40.19
C ALA A 7 -17.14 -33.52 -38.68
N VAL A 8 -16.06 -33.51 -37.91
CA VAL A 8 -16.10 -33.38 -36.44
C VAL A 8 -16.40 -31.91 -36.12
N ILE A 9 -17.62 -31.61 -35.69
CA ILE A 9 -17.99 -30.32 -35.17
C ILE A 9 -17.41 -30.25 -33.73
N ALA A 10 -16.32 -29.52 -33.56
CA ALA A 10 -15.83 -29.17 -32.24
C ALA A 10 -16.83 -28.18 -31.58
N LEU A 11 -17.51 -28.61 -30.58
CA LEU A 11 -18.31 -27.73 -29.74
C LEU A 11 -17.35 -26.74 -29.07
N PRO A 12 -17.69 -25.44 -29.02
CA PRO A 12 -16.89 -24.48 -28.26
C PRO A 12 -16.86 -24.92 -26.78
N ALA A 13 -15.68 -25.03 -26.22
CA ALA A 13 -15.52 -25.22 -24.77
C ALA A 13 -16.28 -24.08 -24.08
N ALA A 14 -17.28 -24.42 -23.29
CA ALA A 14 -17.97 -23.45 -22.45
C ALA A 14 -16.88 -22.77 -21.59
N ALA A 15 -16.77 -21.44 -21.72
CA ALA A 15 -15.90 -20.67 -20.85
C ALA A 15 -16.36 -20.96 -19.40
N GLN A 16 -15.48 -21.56 -18.62
CA GLN A 16 -15.76 -21.86 -17.23
C GLN A 16 -15.97 -20.51 -16.54
N GLU A 17 -17.16 -20.26 -16.00
CA GLU A 17 -17.49 -19.02 -15.32
C GLU A 17 -16.50 -18.85 -14.15
N GLN A 18 -15.70 -17.81 -14.21
CA GLN A 18 -14.64 -17.56 -13.21
C GLN A 18 -15.29 -17.29 -11.85
N ASP A 19 -14.94 -18.07 -10.84
CA ASP A 19 -15.39 -17.78 -9.46
C ASP A 19 -14.77 -16.46 -8.98
N LEU A 20 -15.61 -15.44 -8.88
CA LEU A 20 -15.21 -14.09 -8.48
C LEU A 20 -14.80 -13.96 -7.01
N THR A 21 -14.95 -15.04 -6.22
CA THR A 21 -14.63 -15.06 -4.78
C THR A 21 -13.26 -15.68 -4.47
N VAL A 22 -12.58 -16.23 -5.48
CA VAL A 22 -11.33 -16.99 -5.31
C VAL A 22 -10.16 -16.28 -5.98
N LEU A 23 -9.11 -16.02 -5.21
CA LEU A 23 -7.82 -15.59 -5.76
C LEU A 23 -7.06 -16.81 -6.30
N PRO A 24 -6.40 -16.66 -7.46
CA PRO A 24 -5.44 -17.67 -7.90
C PRO A 24 -4.29 -17.79 -6.87
N PRO A 25 -3.71 -19.01 -6.73
CA PRO A 25 -2.54 -19.18 -5.86
C PRO A 25 -1.38 -18.30 -6.36
N ALA A 26 -0.60 -17.71 -5.43
CA ALA A 26 0.60 -16.97 -5.78
C ALA A 26 1.67 -17.89 -6.39
N GLN A 27 1.84 -19.08 -5.83
CA GLN A 27 2.79 -20.08 -6.34
C GLN A 27 2.30 -20.73 -7.64
N ASN A 28 3.11 -20.60 -8.70
CA ASN A 28 2.85 -21.22 -10.01
C ASN A 28 4.02 -22.06 -10.52
N GLY A 29 5.06 -22.28 -9.67
CA GLY A 29 6.25 -23.05 -10.03
C GLY A 29 7.30 -22.28 -10.84
N TYR A 30 7.10 -20.99 -11.09
CA TYR A 30 8.11 -20.16 -11.75
C TYR A 30 9.39 -20.11 -10.92
N GLN A 31 10.56 -20.23 -11.58
CA GLN A 31 11.86 -20.11 -10.97
C GLN A 31 12.60 -18.92 -11.60
N PRO A 32 12.89 -17.85 -10.84
CA PRO A 32 13.66 -16.72 -11.35
C PRO A 32 15.11 -17.11 -11.63
N LYS A 33 15.82 -16.25 -12.35
CA LYS A 33 17.27 -16.30 -12.40
C LYS A 33 17.82 -16.16 -11.00
N THR A 34 19.03 -16.64 -10.79
CA THR A 34 19.77 -16.43 -9.54
C THR A 34 20.82 -15.32 -9.73
N THR A 35 21.07 -14.61 -8.66
CA THR A 35 22.19 -13.68 -8.55
C THR A 35 23.52 -14.43 -8.62
N GLU A 36 24.62 -13.69 -8.74
CA GLU A 36 25.99 -14.23 -8.80
C GLU A 36 26.40 -14.97 -7.52
N TRP A 37 25.67 -14.72 -6.41
CA TRP A 37 25.87 -15.38 -5.11
C TRP A 37 24.80 -16.41 -4.78
N GLY A 38 23.90 -16.73 -5.73
CA GLY A 38 22.99 -17.88 -5.64
C GLY A 38 21.62 -17.63 -5.04
N GLU A 39 21.25 -16.41 -4.68
CA GLU A 39 19.89 -16.03 -4.26
C GLU A 39 18.99 -15.78 -5.47
N PRO A 40 17.65 -15.92 -5.37
CA PRO A 40 16.72 -15.51 -6.42
C PRO A 40 16.90 -14.02 -6.77
N ASP A 41 16.92 -13.69 -8.06
CA ASP A 41 17.18 -12.33 -8.54
C ASP A 41 15.88 -11.52 -8.66
N PHE A 42 15.64 -10.65 -7.70
CA PHE A 42 14.51 -9.74 -7.64
C PHE A 42 14.86 -8.30 -8.03
N ARG A 43 16.16 -8.05 -8.35
CA ARG A 43 16.65 -6.71 -8.69
C ARG A 43 15.87 -6.11 -9.85
N GLY A 44 15.54 -4.83 -9.77
CA GLY A 44 14.86 -4.07 -10.85
C GLY A 44 13.89 -3.03 -10.34
N GLY A 45 13.23 -2.37 -11.28
CA GLY A 45 12.11 -1.47 -11.06
C GLY A 45 10.80 -2.24 -10.87
N TRP A 46 10.08 -1.94 -9.79
CA TRP A 46 8.80 -2.57 -9.44
C TRP A 46 7.80 -1.50 -9.02
N PRO A 47 7.52 -0.50 -9.88
CA PRO A 47 6.57 0.56 -9.54
C PRO A 47 5.17 -0.03 -9.34
N ILE A 48 4.40 0.58 -8.45
CA ILE A 48 3.01 0.19 -8.16
C ILE A 48 1.98 1.24 -8.60
N ASP A 49 2.39 2.19 -9.43
CA ASP A 49 1.56 3.22 -10.05
C ASP A 49 0.40 2.61 -10.85
N HIS A 50 0.65 1.51 -11.58
CA HIS A 50 -0.35 0.77 -12.33
C HIS A 50 -1.50 0.22 -11.47
N LEU A 51 -1.34 0.16 -10.15
CA LEU A 51 -2.37 -0.26 -9.20
C LEU A 51 -3.28 0.90 -8.77
N ASN A 52 -2.94 2.14 -9.11
CA ASN A 52 -3.71 3.34 -8.74
C ASN A 52 -4.96 3.55 -9.62
N GLY A 53 -5.63 2.46 -9.99
CA GLY A 53 -6.83 2.41 -10.83
C GLY A 53 -8.14 2.33 -10.05
N ARG A 54 -8.31 3.13 -8.99
CA ARG A 54 -9.52 3.21 -8.19
C ARG A 54 -9.89 1.95 -7.39
N THR A 55 -8.97 1.02 -7.19
CA THR A 55 -9.20 -0.10 -6.26
C THR A 55 -8.99 0.37 -4.83
N PRO A 56 -10.02 0.30 -3.97
CA PRO A 56 -9.91 0.73 -2.58
C PRO A 56 -9.15 -0.29 -1.73
N LEU A 57 -8.61 0.15 -0.58
CA LEU A 57 -8.08 -0.78 0.42
C LEU A 57 -9.16 -1.73 0.92
N GLN A 58 -10.29 -1.17 1.38
CA GLN A 58 -11.41 -1.91 1.91
C GLN A 58 -12.52 -2.09 0.87
N ARG A 59 -13.14 -3.27 0.88
CA ARG A 59 -14.25 -3.61 -0.02
C ARG A 59 -15.52 -2.88 0.34
N ASP A 60 -16.21 -2.34 -0.68
CA ASP A 60 -17.56 -1.85 -0.50
C ASP A 60 -18.49 -3.03 -0.16
N PRO A 61 -19.35 -2.91 0.88
CA PRO A 61 -20.26 -3.97 1.30
C PRO A 61 -21.17 -4.53 0.19
N GLN A 62 -21.47 -3.74 -0.85
CA GLN A 62 -22.28 -4.20 -2.00
C GLN A 62 -21.66 -5.40 -2.72
N TYR A 63 -20.34 -5.57 -2.68
CA TYR A 63 -19.66 -6.68 -3.34
C TYR A 63 -19.61 -7.97 -2.49
N GLY A 64 -20.05 -7.93 -1.22
CA GLY A 64 -20.02 -9.09 -0.32
C GLY A 64 -18.62 -9.69 -0.20
N ASN A 65 -18.48 -10.98 -0.52
CA ASN A 65 -17.19 -11.67 -0.50
C ASN A 65 -16.49 -11.73 -1.88
N ARG A 66 -17.04 -11.08 -2.90
CA ARG A 66 -16.44 -11.08 -4.24
C ARG A 66 -15.13 -10.30 -4.26
N ILE A 67 -14.07 -10.95 -4.70
CA ILE A 67 -12.74 -10.36 -4.84
C ILE A 67 -12.61 -9.61 -6.15
N PHE A 68 -13.36 -10.05 -7.17
CA PHE A 68 -13.36 -9.44 -8.49
C PHE A 68 -14.70 -8.84 -8.85
N LEU A 69 -14.66 -7.81 -9.69
CA LEU A 69 -15.83 -7.18 -10.32
C LEU A 69 -16.36 -8.07 -11.43
N THR A 70 -17.65 -8.03 -11.69
CA THR A 70 -18.25 -8.52 -12.94
C THR A 70 -17.74 -7.71 -14.13
N ASP A 71 -18.02 -8.16 -15.35
CA ASP A 71 -17.62 -7.41 -16.55
C ASP A 71 -18.33 -6.06 -16.63
N GLU A 72 -19.61 -5.98 -16.24
CA GLU A 72 -20.38 -4.74 -16.21
C GLU A 72 -19.80 -3.74 -15.15
N GLU A 73 -19.59 -4.20 -13.94
CA GLU A 73 -19.01 -3.37 -12.87
C GLU A 73 -17.58 -2.91 -13.22
N PHE A 74 -16.80 -3.74 -13.92
CA PHE A 74 -15.49 -3.37 -14.41
C PHE A 74 -15.56 -2.31 -15.50
N ALA A 75 -16.50 -2.43 -16.44
CA ALA A 75 -16.71 -1.41 -17.47
C ALA A 75 -17.09 -0.06 -16.86
N GLU A 76 -18.01 -0.03 -15.87
CA GLU A 76 -18.35 1.18 -15.14
C GLU A 76 -17.13 1.81 -14.43
N ARG A 77 -16.29 0.99 -13.81
CA ARG A 77 -15.04 1.50 -13.19
C ARG A 77 -14.07 2.04 -14.23
N ALA A 78 -13.93 1.37 -15.38
CA ALA A 78 -13.08 1.83 -16.46
C ALA A 78 -13.51 3.19 -16.99
N ASP A 79 -14.83 3.41 -17.16
CA ASP A 79 -15.37 4.69 -17.56
C ASP A 79 -15.10 5.79 -16.51
N MET A 80 -15.26 5.49 -15.21
CA MET A 80 -14.93 6.44 -14.15
C MET A 80 -13.45 6.83 -14.13
N VAL A 81 -12.56 5.87 -14.38
CA VAL A 81 -11.11 6.12 -14.46
C VAL A 81 -10.78 6.97 -15.68
N ALA A 82 -11.38 6.67 -16.84
CA ALA A 82 -11.18 7.45 -18.06
C ALA A 82 -11.67 8.90 -17.91
N GLU A 83 -12.82 9.12 -17.27
CA GLU A 83 -13.30 10.48 -16.99
C GLU A 83 -12.41 11.25 -16.00
N LEU A 84 -11.84 10.54 -15.01
CA LEU A 84 -10.86 11.13 -14.09
C LEU A 84 -9.58 11.57 -14.84
N ALA A 85 -9.06 10.70 -15.70
CA ALA A 85 -7.87 10.99 -16.50
C ALA A 85 -8.09 12.24 -17.39
N LYS A 86 -9.23 12.29 -18.08
CA LYS A 86 -9.62 13.49 -18.88
C LYS A 86 -9.70 14.76 -18.04
N ARG A 87 -10.24 14.66 -16.82
CA ARG A 87 -10.31 15.82 -15.93
C ARG A 87 -8.92 16.31 -15.56
N TYR A 88 -7.98 15.42 -15.25
CA TYR A 88 -6.61 15.79 -14.91
C TYR A 88 -5.86 16.36 -16.10
N GLU A 89 -6.04 15.79 -17.30
CA GLU A 89 -5.49 16.34 -18.54
C GLU A 89 -6.03 17.77 -18.82
N ASN A 90 -7.33 18.01 -18.55
CA ASN A 90 -7.92 19.34 -18.68
C ASN A 90 -7.37 20.35 -17.65
N GLU A 91 -7.11 19.92 -16.41
CA GLU A 91 -6.46 20.76 -15.41
C GLU A 91 -5.08 21.19 -15.89
N ASP A 92 -4.29 20.26 -16.41
CA ASP A 92 -2.95 20.52 -16.94
C ASP A 92 -2.99 21.45 -18.16
N SER A 93 -3.79 21.12 -19.17
CA SER A 93 -3.88 21.89 -20.41
C SER A 93 -4.46 23.30 -20.24
N SER A 94 -5.32 23.52 -19.26
CA SER A 94 -5.93 24.82 -18.96
C SER A 94 -5.08 25.70 -18.04
N GLY A 95 -3.99 25.19 -17.48
CA GLY A 95 -3.17 25.85 -16.47
C GLY A 95 -3.90 26.05 -15.14
N THR A 96 -4.97 25.32 -14.91
CA THR A 96 -5.71 25.34 -13.64
C THR A 96 -4.94 24.57 -12.60
N MET A 97 -4.60 25.18 -11.47
CA MET A 97 -3.94 24.49 -10.38
C MET A 97 -4.87 23.47 -9.76
N GLY A 98 -4.53 22.19 -9.93
CA GLY A 98 -5.25 21.02 -9.39
C GLY A 98 -4.28 19.87 -9.15
N ILE A 99 -4.81 18.73 -8.72
CA ILE A 99 -4.00 17.55 -8.45
C ILE A 99 -3.59 16.82 -9.74
N GLY A 100 -4.19 17.14 -10.88
CA GLY A 100 -3.92 16.52 -12.17
C GLY A 100 -2.48 16.67 -12.64
N HIS A 101 -1.79 17.73 -12.21
CA HIS A 101 -0.40 17.99 -12.59
C HIS A 101 0.61 16.97 -12.04
N TRP A 102 0.23 16.23 -11.00
CA TRP A 102 1.14 15.32 -10.29
C TRP A 102 0.47 14.01 -9.84
N ALA A 103 -0.80 13.82 -10.16
CA ALA A 103 -1.50 12.58 -9.83
C ALA A 103 -1.24 11.51 -10.90
N GLU A 104 -0.83 10.34 -10.48
CA GLU A 104 -0.70 9.17 -11.32
C GLU A 104 -2.07 8.50 -11.47
N VAL A 105 -2.53 8.26 -12.69
CA VAL A 105 -3.80 7.59 -12.96
C VAL A 105 -3.54 6.37 -13.82
N ALA A 106 -3.71 5.19 -13.22
CA ALA A 106 -3.59 3.93 -13.92
C ALA A 106 -4.92 3.48 -14.53
N ALA A 107 -4.87 2.49 -15.41
CA ALA A 107 -6.05 1.79 -15.89
C ALA A 107 -6.84 1.14 -14.74
N ALA A 108 -8.14 0.97 -14.93
CA ALA A 108 -8.98 0.33 -13.94
C ALA A 108 -8.51 -1.10 -13.64
N ASN A 109 -8.58 -1.51 -12.37
CA ASN A 109 -8.29 -2.87 -11.92
C ASN A 109 -9.59 -3.61 -11.59
N ARG A 110 -9.63 -4.92 -11.80
CA ARG A 110 -10.81 -5.76 -11.53
C ARG A 110 -11.02 -6.08 -10.04
N ARG A 111 -10.08 -5.75 -9.16
CA ARG A 111 -10.17 -6.05 -7.74
C ARG A 111 -11.22 -5.17 -7.06
N THR A 112 -12.04 -5.77 -6.21
CA THR A 112 -13.02 -5.04 -5.38
C THR A 112 -12.36 -4.36 -4.19
N SER A 113 -11.19 -4.85 -3.75
CA SER A 113 -10.35 -4.29 -2.69
C SER A 113 -8.98 -4.92 -2.69
N TRP A 114 -8.02 -4.31 -2.02
CA TRP A 114 -6.72 -4.93 -1.76
C TRP A 114 -6.78 -5.94 -0.61
N ILE A 115 -7.62 -5.70 0.41
CA ILE A 115 -7.83 -6.65 1.51
C ILE A 115 -8.51 -7.90 0.99
N VAL A 116 -7.93 -9.05 1.32
CA VAL A 116 -8.39 -10.39 0.94
C VAL A 116 -8.80 -11.25 2.14
N SER A 117 -8.33 -10.91 3.32
CA SER A 117 -8.72 -11.52 4.59
C SER A 117 -8.88 -10.42 5.65
N PRO A 118 -10.00 -10.39 6.39
CA PRO A 118 -11.17 -11.28 6.35
C PRO A 118 -11.88 -11.34 4.99
N ALA A 119 -12.71 -12.37 4.75
CA ALA A 119 -13.35 -12.64 3.47
C ALA A 119 -14.24 -11.48 2.95
N ASN A 120 -14.77 -10.66 3.85
CA ASN A 120 -15.52 -9.45 3.49
C ASN A 120 -14.63 -8.30 2.95
N GLY A 121 -13.30 -8.49 2.89
CA GLY A 121 -12.36 -7.52 2.36
C GLY A 121 -12.26 -6.21 3.15
N ARG A 122 -12.52 -6.23 4.45
CA ARG A 122 -12.53 -5.05 5.32
C ARG A 122 -11.58 -5.24 6.51
N LEU A 123 -11.08 -4.12 7.03
CA LEU A 123 -10.31 -4.13 8.27
C LEU A 123 -11.17 -4.73 9.41
N PRO A 124 -10.58 -5.58 10.26
CA PRO A 124 -11.22 -6.01 11.50
C PRO A 124 -11.57 -4.82 12.38
N GLY A 125 -12.56 -4.98 13.23
CA GLY A 125 -12.89 -3.97 14.22
C GLY A 125 -11.75 -3.72 15.21
N PHE A 126 -11.69 -2.52 15.77
CA PHE A 126 -10.75 -2.23 16.86
C PHE A 126 -11.16 -2.98 18.13
N THR A 127 -10.16 -3.38 18.90
CA THR A 127 -10.35 -3.73 20.31
C THR A 127 -10.75 -2.50 21.12
N ALA A 128 -11.12 -2.65 22.37
CA ALA A 128 -11.39 -1.51 23.26
C ALA A 128 -10.16 -0.60 23.41
N GLU A 129 -8.96 -1.19 23.51
CA GLU A 129 -7.71 -0.44 23.58
C GLU A 129 -7.34 0.20 22.22
N GLY A 130 -7.52 -0.53 21.11
CA GLY A 130 -7.31 0.00 19.77
C GLY A 130 -8.19 1.24 19.50
N LYS A 131 -9.45 1.18 19.93
CA LYS A 131 -10.35 2.34 19.81
C LYS A 131 -9.88 3.51 20.69
N ARG A 132 -9.46 3.25 21.92
CA ARG A 132 -8.93 4.29 22.81
C ARG A 132 -7.69 4.97 22.19
N LEU A 133 -6.79 4.19 21.62
CA LEU A 133 -5.59 4.70 20.93
C LEU A 133 -5.98 5.49 19.68
N ALA A 134 -6.91 4.99 18.86
CA ALA A 134 -7.37 5.67 17.67
C ALA A 134 -8.07 7.01 18.01
N ASP A 135 -8.89 7.04 19.05
CA ASP A 135 -9.57 8.28 19.51
C ASP A 135 -8.58 9.32 20.03
N ALA A 136 -7.43 8.88 20.57
CA ALA A 136 -6.36 9.75 21.04
C ALA A 136 -5.40 10.26 19.96
N MET A 137 -5.46 9.68 18.75
CA MET A 137 -4.60 10.09 17.64
C MET A 137 -4.90 11.53 17.20
N ARG A 138 -3.85 12.22 16.76
CA ARG A 138 -3.91 13.55 16.17
C ARG A 138 -3.33 13.47 14.77
N SER A 139 -3.99 14.12 13.83
CA SER A 139 -3.62 14.08 12.41
C SER A 139 -4.27 15.25 11.68
N THR A 140 -3.66 15.74 10.61
CA THR A 140 -4.23 16.77 9.73
C THR A 140 -5.54 16.32 9.06
N TRP A 141 -5.80 15.03 9.02
CA TRP A 141 -7.07 14.47 8.56
C TRP A 141 -8.23 14.69 9.52
N ARG A 142 -7.96 15.02 10.79
CA ARG A 142 -8.97 15.34 11.79
C ARG A 142 -9.19 16.83 11.87
N ARG A 143 -10.43 17.27 11.66
CA ARG A 143 -10.80 18.69 11.72
C ARG A 143 -10.99 19.15 13.18
N ASN A 144 -10.86 20.47 13.37
CA ASN A 144 -11.23 21.14 14.63
C ASN A 144 -10.43 20.70 15.85
N GLN A 145 -9.18 20.38 15.70
CA GLN A 145 -8.26 20.12 16.81
C GLN A 145 -7.21 21.23 16.91
N PRO A 146 -6.75 21.58 18.11
CA PRO A 146 -5.66 22.53 18.28
C PRO A 146 -4.32 21.87 17.96
N TRP A 147 -3.38 22.64 17.41
CA TRP A 147 -2.04 22.20 17.06
C TRP A 147 -1.03 22.96 17.92
N ASP A 148 -0.35 22.27 18.81
CA ASP A 148 0.58 22.88 19.77
C ASP A 148 2.03 22.57 19.48
N TRP A 149 2.28 21.36 18.98
CA TRP A 149 3.64 20.86 18.76
C TRP A 149 3.72 19.95 17.55
N THR A 150 4.95 19.67 17.08
CA THR A 150 5.18 18.81 15.90
C THR A 150 4.63 17.39 16.08
N THR A 151 4.53 16.88 17.31
CA THR A 151 3.96 15.54 17.57
C THR A 151 2.45 15.46 17.43
N ASP A 152 1.78 16.58 17.18
CA ASP A 152 0.34 16.60 16.88
C ASP A 152 0.04 16.28 15.42
N PHE A 153 1.07 16.16 14.59
CA PHE A 153 1.02 15.79 13.19
C PHE A 153 1.46 14.34 13.01
N ASP A 154 0.91 13.65 12.01
CA ASP A 154 1.31 12.28 11.72
C ASP A 154 2.75 12.22 11.13
N SER A 155 3.26 11.03 10.95
CA SER A 155 4.62 10.82 10.45
C SER A 155 4.77 11.28 9.00
N TRP A 156 3.70 11.21 8.20
CA TRP A 156 3.73 11.66 6.81
C TRP A 156 3.74 13.18 6.71
N ASP A 157 2.86 13.87 7.45
CA ASP A 157 2.88 15.33 7.52
C ASP A 157 4.27 15.89 7.86
N ARG A 158 4.99 15.16 8.73
CA ARG A 158 6.34 15.52 9.18
C ARG A 158 7.46 15.06 8.25
N CYS A 159 7.14 14.52 7.08
CA CYS A 159 8.13 13.97 6.15
C CYS A 159 9.05 12.90 6.76
N ILE A 160 8.54 12.08 7.69
CA ILE A 160 9.30 10.99 8.29
C ILE A 160 9.06 9.70 7.50
N THR A 161 7.81 9.28 7.39
CA THR A 161 7.40 8.05 6.69
C THR A 161 5.89 7.99 6.53
N ARG A 162 5.41 7.25 5.54
CA ARG A 162 4.03 6.77 5.53
C ARG A 162 3.81 5.58 6.47
N GLY A 163 4.87 4.92 6.89
CA GLY A 163 4.84 3.71 7.69
C GLY A 163 4.52 2.46 6.89
N LEU A 164 4.56 1.30 7.55
CA LEU A 164 4.15 0.03 6.98
C LEU A 164 2.81 -0.42 7.58
N PRO A 165 1.95 -1.05 6.80
CA PRO A 165 2.14 -1.45 5.40
C PRO A 165 1.82 -0.35 4.36
N ALA A 166 1.48 0.88 4.77
CA ALA A 166 1.00 1.93 3.87
C ALA A 166 1.96 2.24 2.72
N SER A 167 3.27 2.27 2.97
CA SER A 167 4.29 2.52 1.94
C SER A 167 4.34 1.45 0.84
N MET A 168 3.73 0.28 1.06
CA MET A 168 3.65 -0.81 0.09
C MET A 168 2.33 -0.82 -0.71
N PHE A 169 1.45 0.16 -0.47
CA PHE A 169 0.19 0.32 -1.19
C PHE A 169 0.23 1.53 -2.12
N PRO A 170 -0.44 1.47 -3.28
CA PRO A 170 -0.49 2.60 -4.20
C PRO A 170 -1.18 3.81 -3.56
N VAL A 171 -0.72 4.98 -3.96
CA VAL A 171 -1.29 6.28 -3.59
C VAL A 171 -1.37 7.15 -4.85
N MET A 172 -1.87 8.36 -4.75
CA MET A 172 -2.12 9.21 -5.91
C MET A 172 -0.86 9.59 -6.71
N TYR A 173 0.34 9.45 -6.14
CA TYR A 173 1.61 9.88 -6.76
C TYR A 173 2.81 9.22 -6.09
N ASN A 174 3.96 9.24 -6.77
CA ASN A 174 5.25 8.73 -6.28
C ASN A 174 5.19 7.26 -5.84
N ASN A 175 4.70 6.41 -6.73
CA ASN A 175 4.55 4.98 -6.51
C ASN A 175 5.76 4.16 -7.00
N GLY A 176 6.87 4.82 -7.30
CA GLY A 176 8.09 4.17 -7.76
C GLY A 176 8.71 3.30 -6.66
N MET A 177 9.07 2.08 -7.02
CA MET A 177 9.82 1.15 -6.15
C MET A 177 10.93 0.51 -6.94
N ARG A 178 12.08 0.29 -6.27
CA ARG A 178 13.22 -0.42 -6.85
C ARG A 178 13.84 -1.36 -5.83
N ILE A 179 14.08 -2.59 -6.26
CA ILE A 179 14.73 -3.62 -5.45
C ILE A 179 16.20 -3.68 -5.82
N PHE A 180 17.06 -3.60 -4.82
CA PHE A 180 18.48 -3.86 -4.88
C PHE A 180 18.83 -5.07 -4.02
N GLN A 181 19.85 -5.80 -4.39
CA GLN A 181 20.35 -6.95 -3.61
C GLN A 181 21.86 -6.92 -3.52
N ALA A 182 22.35 -7.35 -2.37
CA ALA A 182 23.71 -7.74 -2.11
C ALA A 182 23.71 -9.09 -1.38
N PRO A 183 24.83 -9.83 -1.26
CA PRO A 183 24.85 -11.08 -0.52
C PRO A 183 24.28 -10.91 0.90
N GLY A 184 23.19 -11.63 1.20
CA GLY A 184 22.53 -11.59 2.49
C GLY A 184 21.74 -10.30 2.79
N LEU A 185 21.43 -9.48 1.79
CA LEU A 185 20.70 -8.23 1.96
C LEU A 185 19.81 -7.93 0.76
N VAL A 186 18.55 -7.61 1.01
CA VAL A 186 17.64 -6.98 0.06
C VAL A 186 17.36 -5.55 0.51
N ALA A 187 17.36 -4.59 -0.41
CA ALA A 187 16.98 -3.22 -0.14
C ALA A 187 15.82 -2.82 -1.08
N ILE A 188 14.72 -2.30 -0.51
CA ILE A 188 13.59 -1.79 -1.28
C ILE A 188 13.60 -0.26 -1.12
N GLN A 189 14.00 0.43 -2.18
CA GLN A 189 13.87 1.88 -2.28
C GLN A 189 12.44 2.22 -2.68
N MET A 190 11.82 3.15 -1.97
CA MET A 190 10.51 3.72 -2.25
C MET A 190 10.68 5.18 -2.62
N GLU A 191 10.02 5.63 -3.68
CA GLU A 191 10.08 7.01 -4.13
C GLU A 191 9.45 7.96 -3.10
N MET A 192 8.28 7.59 -2.58
CA MET A 192 7.57 8.35 -1.55
C MET A 192 8.46 8.55 -0.32
N VAL A 193 8.70 9.83 0.05
CA VAL A 193 9.58 10.23 1.17
C VAL A 193 11.03 9.74 1.02
N HIS A 194 11.43 9.26 -0.18
CA HIS A 194 12.75 8.68 -0.51
C HIS A 194 13.26 7.65 0.51
N GLU A 195 12.35 6.86 1.06
CA GLU A 195 12.71 5.84 2.06
C GLU A 195 13.34 4.60 1.43
N THR A 196 14.21 3.95 2.19
CA THR A 196 14.78 2.65 1.81
C THR A 196 14.66 1.67 2.96
N ARG A 197 14.01 0.53 2.71
CA ARG A 197 13.94 -0.59 3.65
C ARG A 197 15.13 -1.51 3.44
N LEU A 198 15.88 -1.77 4.50
CA LEU A 198 16.95 -2.77 4.50
C LEU A 198 16.41 -4.06 5.13
N ILE A 199 16.55 -5.15 4.41
CA ILE A 199 16.03 -6.48 4.77
C ILE A 199 17.19 -7.47 4.76
N PRO A 200 17.89 -7.67 5.89
CA PRO A 200 18.90 -8.71 5.99
C PRO A 200 18.29 -10.09 5.76
N THR A 201 18.94 -10.89 4.90
CA THR A 201 18.58 -12.27 4.55
C THR A 201 19.67 -13.25 4.97
N ASP A 202 20.66 -12.80 5.75
CA ASP A 202 21.84 -13.52 6.18
C ASP A 202 21.63 -14.41 7.42
N GLY A 203 20.38 -14.48 7.93
CA GLY A 203 20.05 -15.23 9.14
C GLY A 203 20.51 -14.57 10.43
N SER A 204 20.99 -13.32 10.40
CA SER A 204 21.36 -12.57 11.61
C SER A 204 20.17 -12.37 12.53
N PRO A 205 20.36 -12.38 13.87
CA PRO A 205 19.28 -12.26 14.83
C PRO A 205 18.62 -10.89 14.74
N PRO A 206 17.32 -10.80 15.09
CA PRO A 206 16.63 -9.51 15.13
C PRO A 206 17.24 -8.60 16.22
N LEU A 207 17.03 -7.30 16.05
CA LEU A 207 17.41 -6.31 17.04
C LEU A 207 16.62 -6.50 18.35
N PRO A 208 17.20 -6.09 19.49
CA PRO A 208 16.46 -6.08 20.75
C PRO A 208 15.14 -5.29 20.64
N ARG A 209 14.07 -5.80 21.26
CA ARG A 209 12.73 -5.18 21.23
C ARG A 209 12.64 -3.76 21.77
N GLN A 210 13.68 -3.28 22.45
CA GLN A 210 13.78 -1.92 22.96
C GLN A 210 14.21 -0.89 21.89
N ILE A 211 14.61 -1.37 20.70
CA ILE A 211 14.99 -0.51 19.58
C ILE A 211 13.79 -0.39 18.65
N ASP A 212 13.05 0.71 18.79
CA ASP A 212 11.90 1.02 17.94
C ASP A 212 12.35 1.79 16.70
N MET A 213 11.83 1.41 15.54
CA MET A 213 12.12 2.04 14.25
C MET A 213 10.83 2.48 13.56
N TRP A 214 10.88 3.55 12.75
CA TRP A 214 9.72 4.08 12.06
C TRP A 214 9.08 3.08 11.10
N LEU A 215 9.89 2.38 10.30
CA LEU A 215 9.43 1.30 9.41
C LEU A 215 9.51 -0.08 10.08
N GLY A 216 9.78 -0.14 11.40
CA GLY A 216 10.09 -1.39 12.07
C GLY A 216 11.43 -1.98 11.63
N GLU A 217 11.75 -3.14 12.17
CA GLU A 217 12.91 -3.94 11.80
C GLU A 217 12.47 -5.11 10.95
N SER A 218 12.99 -5.19 9.71
CA SER A 218 12.68 -6.24 8.74
C SER A 218 13.76 -7.31 8.73
N ARG A 219 13.36 -8.58 8.70
CA ARG A 219 14.22 -9.75 8.49
C ARG A 219 13.63 -10.62 7.40
N GLY A 220 14.45 -11.05 6.46
CA GLY A 220 14.03 -11.84 5.32
C GLY A 220 14.67 -13.22 5.28
N HIS A 221 14.00 -14.13 4.58
CA HIS A 221 14.56 -15.40 4.16
C HIS A 221 13.91 -15.84 2.84
N TRP A 222 14.57 -16.74 2.13
CA TRP A 222 14.11 -17.27 0.86
C TRP A 222 13.35 -18.58 1.05
N GLU A 223 12.21 -18.73 0.37
CA GLU A 223 11.41 -19.96 0.31
C GLU A 223 11.15 -20.35 -1.15
N ASP A 224 11.02 -21.65 -1.41
CA ASP A 224 10.63 -22.25 -2.70
C ASP A 224 11.45 -21.79 -3.91
N GLY A 225 12.57 -21.13 -3.73
CA GLY A 225 13.45 -20.62 -4.79
C GLY A 225 12.92 -19.41 -5.57
N ASN A 226 11.72 -18.90 -5.24
CA ASN A 226 11.09 -17.77 -5.91
C ASN A 226 10.34 -16.82 -4.96
N THR A 227 10.43 -17.00 -3.67
CA THR A 227 9.71 -16.20 -2.68
C THR A 227 10.65 -15.62 -1.64
N LEU A 228 10.63 -14.30 -1.48
CA LEU A 228 11.20 -13.60 -0.34
C LEU A 228 10.12 -13.46 0.73
N VAL A 229 10.35 -14.05 1.90
CA VAL A 229 9.50 -13.86 3.08
C VAL A 229 10.15 -12.86 4.00
N VAL A 230 9.40 -11.83 4.42
CA VAL A 230 9.88 -10.77 5.31
C VAL A 230 9.00 -10.69 6.53
N GLU A 231 9.61 -10.73 7.71
CA GLU A 231 8.96 -10.43 8.97
C GLU A 231 9.45 -9.08 9.49
N THR A 232 8.52 -8.19 9.81
CA THR A 232 8.83 -6.86 10.36
C THR A 232 8.17 -6.69 11.72
N THR A 233 8.97 -6.32 12.71
CA THR A 233 8.58 -6.04 14.10
C THR A 233 9.25 -4.75 14.58
N ASN A 234 9.28 -4.50 15.88
CA ASN A 234 9.94 -3.34 16.47
C ASN A 234 9.52 -2.00 15.85
N PHE A 235 8.25 -1.90 15.51
CA PHE A 235 7.68 -0.63 15.08
C PHE A 235 7.65 0.36 16.22
N LYS A 236 7.94 1.62 15.94
CA LYS A 236 7.81 2.70 16.90
C LYS A 236 6.33 2.88 17.27
N PRO A 237 5.94 2.59 18.53
CA PRO A 237 4.54 2.69 18.95
C PRO A 237 4.10 4.15 19.08
N GLY A 238 2.79 4.38 19.06
CA GLY A 238 2.19 5.66 19.37
C GLY A 238 1.09 6.08 18.41
N PRO A 239 0.44 7.22 18.69
CA PRO A 239 -0.51 7.82 17.78
C PRO A 239 0.23 8.45 16.58
N SER A 240 -0.48 8.58 15.44
CA SER A 240 0.00 9.30 14.26
C SER A 240 1.26 8.71 13.59
N ILE A 241 1.45 7.39 13.63
CA ILE A 241 2.66 6.76 13.09
C ILE A 241 2.39 5.97 11.81
N THR A 242 1.21 5.41 11.66
CA THR A 242 0.89 4.54 10.53
C THR A 242 -0.32 5.07 9.80
N ASN A 243 -0.13 5.34 8.52
CA ASN A 243 -1.18 5.60 7.59
C ASN A 243 -1.36 4.36 6.72
N ILE A 244 -2.40 3.58 6.94
CA ILE A 244 -2.69 2.37 6.15
C ILE A 244 -3.65 2.63 5.00
N GLY A 245 -4.11 3.87 4.83
CA GLY A 245 -5.01 4.24 3.75
C GLY A 245 -4.30 4.38 2.42
N THR A 246 -4.92 3.90 1.36
CA THR A 246 -4.42 4.06 0.00
C THR A 246 -4.77 5.42 -0.59
N THR A 247 -5.84 6.03 -0.14
CA THR A 247 -6.41 7.28 -0.70
C THR A 247 -6.53 8.41 0.32
N GLY A 248 -5.87 8.30 1.45
CA GLY A 248 -5.80 9.39 2.41
C GLY A 248 -7.12 9.71 3.12
N SER A 249 -7.97 8.74 3.41
CA SER A 249 -9.24 8.98 4.09
C SER A 249 -9.34 8.22 5.41
N PRO A 250 -9.84 8.86 6.50
CA PRO A 250 -10.21 8.13 7.70
C PRO A 250 -11.27 7.04 7.40
N PRO A 251 -11.27 5.89 8.11
CA PRO A 251 -10.45 5.62 9.31
C PRO A 251 -9.05 5.06 9.05
N GLU A 252 -8.70 4.76 7.82
CA GLU A 252 -7.44 4.07 7.49
C GLU A 252 -6.21 4.89 7.92
N ASN A 253 -6.29 6.21 7.81
CA ASN A 253 -5.20 7.13 8.20
C ASN A 253 -5.11 7.35 9.72
N ASP A 254 -6.10 6.90 10.47
CA ASP A 254 -6.17 7.04 11.92
C ASP A 254 -5.95 5.71 12.65
N THR A 255 -5.20 4.81 12.06
CA THR A 255 -4.91 3.50 12.67
C THR A 255 -3.73 3.60 13.62
N PRO A 256 -3.95 3.32 14.90
CA PRO A 256 -2.86 3.27 15.88
C PRO A 256 -1.96 2.06 15.68
N LEU A 257 -0.83 2.09 16.34
CA LEU A 257 0.18 1.04 16.31
C LEU A 257 0.62 0.70 17.73
N SER A 258 0.70 -0.59 18.04
CA SER A 258 1.19 -1.06 19.33
C SER A 258 2.59 -1.71 19.22
N PRO A 259 3.31 -1.89 20.36
CA PRO A 259 4.57 -2.65 20.35
C PRO A 259 4.43 -4.13 19.98
N GLN A 260 3.20 -4.64 19.85
CA GLN A 260 2.91 -6.03 19.45
C GLN A 260 2.61 -6.15 17.94
N ALA A 261 2.68 -5.05 17.22
CA ALA A 261 2.48 -5.05 15.77
C ALA A 261 3.53 -5.91 15.07
N LYS A 262 3.06 -6.68 14.10
CA LYS A 262 3.88 -7.55 13.25
C LYS A 262 3.32 -7.52 11.84
N LEU A 263 4.21 -7.35 10.88
CA LEU A 263 3.93 -7.50 9.46
C LEU A 263 4.69 -8.72 8.93
N VAL A 264 3.98 -9.61 8.24
CA VAL A 264 4.60 -10.70 7.47
C VAL A 264 4.27 -10.47 6.01
N GLU A 265 5.29 -10.44 5.16
CA GLU A 265 5.18 -10.17 3.73
C GLU A 265 5.78 -11.33 2.95
N ARG A 266 5.19 -11.61 1.80
CA ARG A 266 5.67 -12.61 0.85
C ARG A 266 5.71 -11.98 -0.54
N PHE A 267 6.89 -11.89 -1.09
CA PHE A 267 7.12 -11.44 -2.46
C PHE A 267 7.40 -12.69 -3.29
N THR A 268 6.43 -13.13 -4.08
CA THR A 268 6.55 -14.35 -4.89
C THR A 268 6.67 -13.99 -6.35
N MET A 269 7.82 -14.25 -6.98
CA MET A 269 7.93 -14.10 -8.44
C MET A 269 7.10 -15.18 -9.14
N THR A 270 6.21 -14.75 -10.02
CA THR A 270 5.30 -15.60 -10.79
C THR A 270 5.62 -15.57 -12.29
N GLY A 271 6.55 -14.75 -12.68
CA GLY A 271 7.09 -14.59 -14.02
C GLY A 271 8.33 -13.69 -13.99
N PRO A 272 8.99 -13.45 -15.14
CA PRO A 272 10.16 -12.58 -15.20
C PRO A 272 9.84 -11.12 -14.80
N ASP A 273 8.59 -10.71 -15.04
CA ASP A 273 8.14 -9.33 -14.88
C ASP A 273 6.92 -9.24 -13.94
N SER A 274 6.75 -10.22 -13.06
CA SER A 274 5.60 -10.24 -12.15
C SER A 274 5.96 -10.78 -10.75
N ILE A 275 5.51 -10.03 -9.72
CA ILE A 275 5.55 -10.44 -8.31
C ILE A 275 4.13 -10.38 -7.75
N VAL A 276 3.69 -11.47 -7.12
CA VAL A 276 2.54 -11.42 -6.21
C VAL A 276 3.05 -11.03 -4.83
N TYR A 277 2.60 -9.88 -4.35
CA TYR A 277 2.88 -9.38 -3.02
C TYR A 277 1.71 -9.69 -2.10
N ASP A 278 1.93 -10.58 -1.14
CA ASP A 278 1.00 -10.91 -0.05
C ASP A 278 1.52 -10.33 1.26
N MET A 279 0.65 -9.72 2.03
CA MET A 279 0.98 -9.27 3.37
C MET A 279 -0.07 -9.65 4.39
N THR A 280 0.36 -9.89 5.62
CA THR A 280 -0.50 -10.09 6.79
C THR A 280 -0.05 -9.19 7.92
N TRP A 281 -0.96 -8.35 8.37
CA TRP A 281 -0.79 -7.48 9.53
C TRP A 281 -1.44 -8.09 10.76
N THR A 282 -0.71 -8.12 11.85
CA THR A 282 -1.19 -8.58 13.14
C THR A 282 -0.84 -7.55 14.22
N ASP A 283 -1.84 -7.00 14.88
CA ASP A 283 -1.67 -6.18 16.07
C ASP A 283 -2.85 -6.46 17.02
N PRO A 284 -2.69 -7.43 17.94
CA PRO A 284 -3.78 -7.90 18.80
C PRO A 284 -4.21 -6.88 19.86
N VAL A 285 -3.43 -5.83 20.08
CA VAL A 285 -3.82 -4.69 20.92
C VAL A 285 -4.77 -3.76 20.17
N VAL A 286 -4.58 -3.61 18.85
CA VAL A 286 -5.35 -2.67 18.02
C VAL A 286 -6.55 -3.33 17.38
N PHE A 287 -6.36 -4.48 16.74
CA PHE A 287 -7.40 -5.16 15.95
C PHE A 287 -7.90 -6.44 16.61
N THR A 288 -9.17 -6.75 16.40
CA THR A 288 -9.80 -7.99 16.88
C THR A 288 -9.34 -9.25 16.17
N ALA A 289 -8.71 -9.12 15.00
CA ALA A 289 -8.15 -10.21 14.20
C ALA A 289 -7.03 -9.70 13.29
N PRO A 290 -6.14 -10.58 12.79
CA PRO A 290 -5.23 -10.24 11.68
C PRO A 290 -6.00 -9.91 10.40
N TRP A 291 -5.36 -9.16 9.50
CA TRP A 291 -5.88 -8.92 8.16
C TRP A 291 -4.78 -9.06 7.11
N SER A 292 -5.17 -9.42 5.88
CA SER A 292 -4.23 -9.65 4.80
C SER A 292 -4.67 -8.92 3.53
N ALA A 293 -3.68 -8.51 2.75
CA ALA A 293 -3.90 -7.91 1.44
C ALA A 293 -2.99 -8.57 0.40
N ARG A 294 -3.40 -8.49 -0.87
CA ARG A 294 -2.61 -8.94 -2.02
C ARG A 294 -2.60 -7.91 -3.11
N LEU A 295 -1.43 -7.66 -3.66
CA LEU A 295 -1.18 -6.80 -4.81
C LEU A 295 -0.35 -7.57 -5.85
N ASP A 296 -0.57 -7.25 -7.13
CA ASP A 296 0.17 -7.83 -8.24
C ASP A 296 1.13 -6.76 -8.80
N TRP A 297 2.42 -6.89 -8.55
CA TRP A 297 3.44 -5.96 -9.00
C TRP A 297 3.91 -6.33 -10.41
N VAL A 298 4.14 -5.32 -11.22
CA VAL A 298 4.66 -5.47 -12.58
C VAL A 298 6.02 -4.78 -12.68
N ARG A 299 6.98 -5.46 -13.32
CA ARG A 299 8.32 -4.94 -13.53
C ARG A 299 8.31 -3.84 -14.60
N ASP A 300 8.96 -2.76 -14.29
CA ASP A 300 9.29 -1.70 -15.23
C ASP A 300 10.68 -1.14 -14.88
N ASP A 301 11.70 -1.61 -15.58
CA ASP A 301 13.09 -1.16 -15.35
C ASP A 301 13.35 0.23 -15.95
N GLU A 302 12.48 0.71 -16.83
CA GLU A 302 12.56 2.05 -17.43
C GLU A 302 11.86 3.12 -16.57
N PHE A 303 11.09 2.71 -15.54
CA PHE A 303 10.46 3.65 -14.63
C PHE A 303 11.51 4.51 -13.93
N GLU A 304 11.39 5.82 -14.08
CA GLU A 304 12.28 6.79 -13.45
C GLU A 304 11.76 7.17 -12.06
N ILE A 305 12.57 6.92 -11.03
CA ILE A 305 12.28 7.36 -9.66
C ILE A 305 12.73 8.80 -9.52
N PHE A 306 11.78 9.69 -9.18
CA PHE A 306 12.05 11.10 -8.94
C PHE A 306 12.43 11.38 -7.48
N GLU A 307 13.13 12.48 -7.26
CA GLU A 307 13.40 12.97 -5.91
C GLU A 307 12.10 13.46 -5.25
N TYR A 308 11.79 12.90 -4.10
CA TYR A 308 10.67 13.36 -3.26
C TYR A 308 11.20 14.27 -2.15
N ALA A 309 11.33 15.55 -2.43
CA ALA A 309 11.85 16.56 -1.50
C ALA A 309 10.77 17.03 -0.49
N CYS A 310 10.24 16.11 0.30
CA CYS A 310 9.11 16.32 1.21
C CYS A 310 9.28 17.50 2.17
N HIS A 311 10.51 17.79 2.60
CA HIS A 311 10.78 18.90 3.53
C HIS A 311 10.80 20.26 2.85
N GLU A 312 11.05 20.31 1.54
CA GLU A 312 11.14 21.56 0.84
C GLU A 312 9.76 22.21 0.72
N GLY A 313 9.63 23.43 1.21
CA GLY A 313 8.35 24.14 1.23
C GLY A 313 7.32 23.62 2.22
N ASN A 314 7.62 22.63 3.05
CA ASN A 314 6.69 22.10 4.07
C ASN A 314 6.55 23.07 5.25
N GLU A 315 5.85 24.20 5.00
CA GLU A 315 5.56 25.21 6.03
C GLU A 315 4.26 24.94 6.79
N GLN A 316 3.46 23.98 6.37
CA GLN A 316 2.14 23.76 6.94
C GLN A 316 2.17 23.50 8.45
N ILE A 317 3.12 22.71 8.93
CA ILE A 317 3.27 22.42 10.39
C ILE A 317 3.42 23.73 11.19
N ARG A 318 4.31 24.61 10.74
CA ARG A 318 4.51 25.93 11.37
C ARG A 318 3.25 26.79 11.31
N ASN A 319 2.57 26.78 10.18
CA ASN A 319 1.37 27.60 9.97
C ASN A 319 0.20 27.13 10.84
N TYR A 320 -0.05 25.83 10.94
CA TYR A 320 -1.09 25.27 11.83
C TYR A 320 -0.84 25.61 13.30
N ILE A 321 0.41 25.44 13.77
CA ILE A 321 0.78 25.77 15.16
C ILE A 321 0.59 27.28 15.42
N ASN A 322 1.04 28.14 14.50
CA ASN A 322 0.92 29.59 14.66
C ASN A 322 -0.54 30.04 14.64
N THR A 323 -1.37 29.49 13.77
CA THR A 323 -2.81 29.77 13.71
C THR A 323 -3.47 29.41 15.05
N THR A 324 -3.22 28.21 15.58
CA THR A 324 -3.76 27.82 16.90
C THR A 324 -3.34 28.75 18.02
N ARG A 325 -2.09 29.20 18.03
CA ARG A 325 -1.59 30.17 19.05
C ARG A 325 -2.26 31.53 18.91
N HIS A 326 -2.45 31.98 17.68
CA HIS A 326 -3.14 33.26 17.40
C HIS A 326 -4.60 33.20 17.85
N ASP A 327 -5.34 32.16 17.51
CA ASP A 327 -6.75 31.99 17.88
C ASP A 327 -6.94 31.98 19.42
N ARG A 328 -6.02 31.33 20.14
CA ARG A 328 -6.02 31.34 21.61
C ARG A 328 -5.72 32.71 22.20
N ALA A 329 -4.82 33.47 21.57
CA ALA A 329 -4.52 34.83 22.04
C ALA A 329 -5.75 35.73 21.87
N GLN A 330 -6.42 35.70 20.70
CA GLN A 330 -7.64 36.46 20.48
C GLN A 330 -8.79 36.05 21.41
N ALA A 331 -8.97 34.76 21.68
CA ALA A 331 -9.98 34.31 22.63
C ALA A 331 -9.75 34.80 24.04
N ARG A 332 -8.50 34.94 24.48
CA ARG A 332 -8.16 35.54 25.80
C ARG A 332 -8.43 37.04 25.86
N GLU A 333 -8.10 37.77 24.79
CA GLU A 333 -8.37 39.23 24.71
C GLU A 333 -9.85 39.54 24.69
N SER A 334 -10.67 38.72 23.98
CA SER A 334 -12.11 38.89 23.93
C SER A 334 -12.85 38.47 25.21
N SER A 335 -12.17 37.81 26.14
CA SER A 335 -12.72 37.36 27.42
C SER A 335 -12.39 38.28 28.58
N GLN A 336 -11.58 39.34 28.34
CA GLN A 336 -11.25 40.42 29.25
C GLN A 336 -12.12 41.65 29.00
#